data_0de9f23ad8cb6551d8e88c15aeb0d96a
#
_entry.id   0de9f23ad8cb6551d8e88c15aeb0d96a
#
_cell.length_a   1.000
_cell.length_b   1.000
_cell.length_c   1.000
_cell.angle_alpha   90.00
_cell.angle_beta   90.00
_cell.angle_gamma   90.00
#
_symmetry.space_group_name_H-M   'P 1'
#
loop_
_entity.id
_entity.type
_entity.pdbx_description
1 polymer ?
#
loop_
_entity_poly.entity_id
_entity_poly.type
_entity_poly.pdbx_seq_one_letter_code
_entity_poly.pdbx_strand_id
1 'polypeptide(L)'
;ASHVEENYRRALHVLKTQPEEACAAKQVHSDILHNVAVTDGGRGILEHLSPLSDCDGVLLTPENEKIRAVCVKTADCVPILLANRQTGAVCAVHAGWRGSAADIAGKAATALADGHMENVLAAIGPCIGLCCYEVGDELYRAFSRLFHYNKAADEVDRYLPLFPSCSMGGKRHADLAGINRVLLEYHGVLPGNIDVSSLCTSCTTDAATGEKLFFSHR
;
A
#
# COMPACT_ATOMS: atom_id res chain seq x y z
N ALA A 1 21.70 11.39 -15.05
CA ALA A 1 20.64 10.75 -14.30
C ALA A 1 20.94 9.25 -14.19
N SER A 2 20.72 8.65 -13.03
CA SER A 2 20.83 7.21 -12.86
C SER A 2 19.69 6.48 -13.58
N HIS A 3 19.83 5.17 -13.74
CA HIS A 3 18.76 4.34 -14.27
C HIS A 3 17.47 4.45 -13.42
N VAL A 4 17.61 4.68 -12.11
CA VAL A 4 16.45 4.85 -11.20
C VAL A 4 15.72 6.16 -11.48
N GLU A 5 16.43 7.28 -11.59
CA GLU A 5 15.83 8.57 -11.93
C GLU A 5 15.15 8.54 -13.31
N GLU A 6 15.79 7.90 -14.30
CA GLU A 6 15.19 7.72 -15.62
C GLU A 6 13.89 6.88 -15.57
N ASN A 7 13.85 5.84 -14.75
CA ASN A 7 12.63 5.03 -14.58
C ASN A 7 11.50 5.85 -13.94
N TYR A 8 11.81 6.69 -12.94
CA TYR A 8 10.83 7.62 -12.40
C TYR A 8 10.33 8.61 -13.45
N ARG A 9 11.24 9.18 -14.26
CA ARG A 9 10.87 10.10 -15.35
C ARG A 9 9.89 9.46 -16.32
N ARG A 10 10.11 8.21 -16.70
CA ARG A 10 9.20 7.45 -17.59
C ARG A 10 7.85 7.20 -16.93
N ALA A 11 7.82 6.77 -15.67
CA ALA A 11 6.58 6.54 -14.93
C ALA A 11 5.77 7.84 -14.76
N LEU A 12 6.42 8.92 -14.36
CA LEU A 12 5.79 10.23 -14.15
C LEU A 12 5.31 10.86 -15.47
N HIS A 13 5.99 10.58 -16.60
CA HIS A 13 5.54 11.03 -17.92
C HIS A 13 4.13 10.51 -18.26
N VAL A 14 3.80 9.29 -17.88
CA VAL A 14 2.45 8.71 -18.05
C VAL A 14 1.41 9.53 -17.29
N LEU A 15 1.79 10.06 -16.12
CA LEU A 15 0.95 10.93 -15.28
C LEU A 15 0.99 12.42 -15.71
N LYS A 16 1.72 12.75 -16.79
CA LYS A 16 1.95 14.14 -17.26
C LYS A 16 2.55 15.03 -16.15
N THR A 17 3.44 14.46 -15.33
CA THR A 17 4.06 15.09 -14.18
C THR A 17 5.58 15.07 -14.33
N GLN A 18 6.26 16.11 -13.85
CA GLN A 18 7.71 16.19 -13.87
C GLN A 18 8.31 15.62 -12.55
N PRO A 19 9.58 15.18 -12.56
CA PRO A 19 10.25 14.69 -11.35
C PRO A 19 10.25 15.67 -10.18
N GLU A 20 10.34 16.96 -10.46
CA GLU A 20 10.33 18.06 -9.49
C GLU A 20 8.94 18.28 -8.85
N GLU A 21 7.89 17.77 -9.48
CA GLU A 21 6.50 17.82 -9.02
C GLU A 21 6.06 16.53 -8.30
N ALA A 22 7.00 15.62 -8.04
CA ALA A 22 6.74 14.35 -7.38
C ALA A 22 7.65 14.15 -6.17
N CYS A 23 7.24 13.32 -5.21
CA CYS A 23 8.08 12.92 -4.09
C CYS A 23 7.87 11.45 -3.71
N ALA A 24 8.87 10.86 -3.06
CA ALA A 24 8.84 9.48 -2.63
C ALA A 24 9.44 9.30 -1.22
N ALA A 25 8.89 8.34 -0.48
CA ALA A 25 9.32 8.00 0.86
C ALA A 25 10.61 7.18 0.91
N LYS A 26 11.36 7.32 1.99
CA LYS A 26 12.29 6.31 2.49
C LYS A 26 11.50 5.34 3.38
N GLN A 27 11.01 4.27 2.77
CA GLN A 27 10.15 3.28 3.42
C GLN A 27 10.93 2.44 4.42
N VAL A 28 10.38 2.27 5.62
CA VAL A 28 11.00 1.57 6.75
C VAL A 28 10.08 0.51 7.36
N HIS A 29 8.98 0.17 6.69
CA HIS A 29 7.94 -0.75 7.13
C HIS A 29 7.23 -0.29 8.41
N SER A 30 7.03 1.02 8.53
CA SER A 30 6.28 1.68 9.61
C SER A 30 4.80 1.87 9.28
N ASP A 31 4.11 2.58 10.15
CA ASP A 31 2.74 3.07 9.97
C ASP A 31 2.67 4.60 9.90
N ILE A 32 3.83 5.22 9.65
CA ILE A 32 3.99 6.67 9.64
C ILE A 32 3.53 7.23 8.29
N LEU A 33 2.68 8.25 8.36
CA LEU A 33 2.23 9.04 7.21
C LEU A 33 2.96 10.39 7.20
N HIS A 34 3.43 10.81 6.03
CA HIS A 34 4.04 12.12 5.79
C HIS A 34 3.08 13.01 4.99
N ASN A 35 2.75 14.18 5.55
CA ASN A 35 2.00 15.20 4.83
C ASN A 35 2.97 16.01 3.96
N VAL A 36 2.73 15.99 2.65
CA VAL A 36 3.64 16.59 1.66
C VAL A 36 3.61 18.12 1.74
N ALA A 37 4.78 18.72 1.96
CA ALA A 37 4.96 20.16 1.86
C ALA A 37 5.36 20.57 0.44
N VAL A 38 5.14 21.84 0.09
CA VAL A 38 5.52 22.39 -1.24
C VAL A 38 7.04 22.33 -1.51
N THR A 39 7.85 22.17 -0.46
CA THR A 39 9.31 22.02 -0.53
C THR A 39 9.78 20.59 -0.75
N ASP A 40 8.87 19.61 -0.76
CA ASP A 40 9.22 18.19 -0.89
C ASP A 40 9.39 17.73 -2.35
N GLY A 41 9.22 18.63 -3.31
CA GLY A 41 9.36 18.33 -4.73
C GLY A 41 10.73 17.74 -5.09
N GLY A 42 10.73 16.65 -5.85
CA GLY A 42 11.91 15.92 -6.28
C GLY A 42 12.52 14.99 -5.24
N ARG A 43 12.13 15.07 -3.97
CA ARG A 43 12.70 14.25 -2.89
C ARG A 43 12.44 12.76 -3.12
N GLY A 44 13.50 11.95 -3.07
CA GLY A 44 13.44 10.51 -3.34
C GLY A 44 13.19 10.12 -4.80
N ILE A 45 13.04 11.11 -5.68
CA ILE A 45 12.92 10.97 -7.14
C ILE A 45 14.23 11.38 -7.81
N LEU A 46 14.70 12.60 -7.51
CA LEU A 46 15.97 13.15 -8.01
C LEU A 46 17.12 12.68 -7.13
N GLU A 47 18.22 12.24 -7.74
CA GLU A 47 19.36 11.63 -7.04
C GLU A 47 20.00 12.53 -5.99
N HIS A 48 20.02 13.84 -6.25
CA HIS A 48 20.65 14.81 -5.36
C HIS A 48 19.77 15.22 -4.17
N LEU A 49 18.51 14.76 -4.11
CA LEU A 49 17.57 15.06 -3.03
C LEU A 49 17.25 13.81 -2.22
N SER A 50 17.48 13.90 -0.91
CA SER A 50 17.13 12.82 0.02
C SER A 50 15.62 12.56 0.01
N PRO A 51 15.19 11.30 0.09
CA PRO A 51 13.76 10.96 0.18
C PRO A 51 13.10 11.56 1.42
N LEU A 52 11.76 11.54 1.47
CA LEU A 52 11.02 11.83 2.68
C LEU A 52 11.40 10.83 3.77
N SER A 53 11.68 11.33 4.98
CA SER A 53 12.28 10.52 6.04
C SER A 53 11.29 9.54 6.65
N ASP A 54 11.72 8.27 6.75
CA ASP A 54 11.17 7.23 7.63
C ASP A 54 9.64 7.17 7.70
N CYS A 55 8.99 7.11 6.53
CA CYS A 55 7.53 6.96 6.41
C CYS A 55 7.17 5.93 5.35
N ASP A 56 5.99 5.35 5.47
CA ASP A 56 5.49 4.35 4.53
C ASP A 56 4.16 4.77 3.89
N GLY A 57 3.63 5.93 4.27
CA GLY A 57 2.52 6.60 3.60
C GLY A 57 2.86 8.05 3.27
N VAL A 58 2.44 8.52 2.10
CA VAL A 58 2.69 9.87 1.61
C VAL A 58 1.36 10.50 1.21
N LEU A 59 0.93 11.50 1.98
CA LEU A 59 -0.35 12.19 1.83
C LEU A 59 -0.15 13.54 1.14
N LEU A 60 -0.89 13.76 0.07
CA LEU A 60 -0.91 15.01 -0.68
C LEU A 60 -2.31 15.62 -0.63
N THR A 61 -2.39 16.85 -0.16
CA THR A 61 -3.64 17.61 -0.13
C THR A 61 -3.73 18.60 -1.32
N PRO A 62 -4.92 18.98 -1.77
CA PRO A 62 -5.10 19.83 -2.94
C PRO A 62 -4.58 21.27 -2.76
N GLU A 63 -4.34 21.71 -1.52
CA GLU A 63 -3.72 23.01 -1.25
C GLU A 63 -2.24 23.07 -1.67
N ASN A 64 -1.64 21.91 -1.96
CA ASN A 64 -0.28 21.85 -2.47
C ASN A 64 -0.27 22.10 -3.99
N GLU A 65 -0.01 23.34 -4.37
CA GLU A 65 -0.03 23.75 -5.79
C GLU A 65 1.19 23.28 -6.60
N LYS A 66 2.25 22.78 -5.93
CA LYS A 66 3.51 22.41 -6.60
C LYS A 66 3.66 20.91 -6.81
N ILE A 67 3.29 20.11 -5.82
CA ILE A 67 3.43 18.66 -5.91
C ILE A 67 2.15 18.08 -6.51
N ARG A 68 2.31 17.19 -7.50
CA ARG A 68 1.23 16.59 -8.28
C ARG A 68 1.18 15.08 -8.20
N ALA A 69 2.27 14.46 -7.70
CA ALA A 69 2.34 13.02 -7.55
C ALA A 69 3.10 12.60 -6.28
N VAL A 70 2.63 11.54 -5.66
CA VAL A 70 3.26 10.87 -4.53
C VAL A 70 3.55 9.42 -4.89
N CYS A 71 4.71 8.91 -4.48
CA CYS A 71 5.19 7.61 -4.91
C CYS A 71 5.61 6.74 -3.73
N VAL A 72 5.24 5.48 -3.78
CA VAL A 72 5.82 4.40 -2.97
C VAL A 72 6.39 3.32 -3.88
N LYS A 73 7.36 2.56 -3.40
CA LYS A 73 7.99 1.45 -4.11
C LYS A 73 7.61 0.15 -3.42
N THR A 74 7.19 -0.83 -4.19
CA THR A 74 6.88 -2.15 -3.66
C THR A 74 7.54 -3.24 -4.49
N ALA A 75 7.99 -4.29 -3.82
CA ALA A 75 8.37 -5.56 -4.39
C ALA A 75 7.90 -6.60 -3.40
N ASP A 76 6.71 -7.15 -3.65
CA ASP A 76 5.92 -8.07 -2.81
C ASP A 76 5.03 -7.41 -1.72
N CYS A 77 5.45 -6.34 -1.06
CA CYS A 77 4.57 -5.61 -0.13
C CYS A 77 3.37 -4.98 -0.87
N VAL A 78 2.29 -4.72 -0.16
CA VAL A 78 1.04 -4.21 -0.72
C VAL A 78 1.14 -2.71 -1.01
N PRO A 79 1.01 -2.26 -2.27
CA PRO A 79 0.80 -0.85 -2.57
C PRO A 79 -0.69 -0.52 -2.43
N ILE A 80 -1.02 0.56 -1.74
CA ILE A 80 -2.38 1.06 -1.63
C ILE A 80 -2.41 2.51 -2.09
N LEU A 81 -3.26 2.82 -3.06
CA LEU A 81 -3.55 4.18 -3.46
C LEU A 81 -4.91 4.57 -2.91
N LEU A 82 -4.97 5.71 -2.26
CA LEU A 82 -6.19 6.25 -1.68
C LEU A 82 -6.47 7.64 -2.26
N ALA A 83 -7.73 7.97 -2.44
CA ALA A 83 -8.17 9.29 -2.87
C ALA A 83 -9.48 9.65 -2.19
N ASN A 84 -9.62 10.91 -1.79
CA ASN A 84 -10.91 11.47 -1.41
C ASN A 84 -11.50 12.18 -2.63
N ARG A 85 -12.59 11.64 -3.18
CA ARG A 85 -13.23 12.15 -4.40
C ARG A 85 -13.86 13.54 -4.26
N GLN A 86 -14.13 13.97 -3.03
CA GLN A 86 -14.72 15.28 -2.76
C GLN A 86 -13.65 16.36 -2.60
N THR A 87 -12.61 16.09 -1.82
CA THR A 87 -11.54 17.06 -1.55
C THR A 87 -10.45 17.04 -2.60
N GLY A 88 -10.23 15.92 -3.29
CA GLY A 88 -9.11 15.72 -4.21
C GLY A 88 -7.80 15.32 -3.52
N ALA A 89 -7.77 15.15 -2.19
CA ALA A 89 -6.62 14.64 -1.46
C ALA A 89 -6.30 13.20 -1.89
N VAL A 90 -5.01 12.85 -1.96
CA VAL A 90 -4.53 11.52 -2.35
C VAL A 90 -3.46 11.01 -1.38
N CYS A 91 -3.34 9.70 -1.25
CA CYS A 91 -2.28 9.07 -0.47
C CYS A 91 -1.75 7.82 -1.17
N ALA A 92 -0.43 7.68 -1.20
CA ALA A 92 0.23 6.44 -1.59
C ALA A 92 0.81 5.75 -0.35
N VAL A 93 0.50 4.47 -0.16
CA VAL A 93 0.88 3.68 1.03
C VAL A 93 1.65 2.44 0.61
N HIS A 94 2.77 2.20 1.26
CA HIS A 94 3.49 0.93 1.27
C HIS A 94 3.08 0.13 2.51
N ALA A 95 2.23 -0.87 2.32
CA ALA A 95 1.74 -1.71 3.41
C ALA A 95 2.47 -3.06 3.42
N GLY A 96 3.69 -3.09 3.95
CA GLY A 96 4.35 -4.33 4.35
C GLY A 96 3.61 -4.93 5.57
N TRP A 97 3.87 -6.20 5.94
CA TRP A 97 3.12 -6.86 7.00
C TRP A 97 3.18 -6.11 8.36
N ARG A 98 4.31 -5.45 8.68
CA ARG A 98 4.43 -4.64 9.91
C ARG A 98 3.55 -3.40 9.86
N GLY A 99 3.57 -2.66 8.75
CA GLY A 99 2.72 -1.50 8.52
C GLY A 99 1.23 -1.89 8.53
N SER A 100 0.87 -3.00 7.88
CA SER A 100 -0.49 -3.54 7.91
C SER A 100 -0.92 -3.94 9.32
N ALA A 101 -0.05 -4.60 10.10
CA ALA A 101 -0.34 -4.97 11.49
C ALA A 101 -0.44 -3.75 12.43
N ALA A 102 0.18 -2.63 12.06
CA ALA A 102 0.06 -1.33 12.73
C ALA A 102 -1.05 -0.45 12.13
N ASP A 103 -1.87 -1.02 11.20
CA ASP A 103 -3.04 -0.40 10.61
C ASP A 103 -2.75 0.86 9.77
N ILE A 104 -1.69 0.84 8.99
CA ILE A 104 -1.33 1.97 8.12
C ILE A 104 -2.43 2.30 7.10
N ALA A 105 -3.14 1.28 6.59
CA ALA A 105 -4.23 1.46 5.63
C ALA A 105 -5.40 2.25 6.23
N GLY A 106 -5.85 1.86 7.42
CA GLY A 106 -6.92 2.57 8.14
C GLY A 106 -6.52 3.97 8.57
N LYS A 107 -5.28 4.16 9.02
CA LYS A 107 -4.73 5.49 9.35
C LYS A 107 -4.73 6.41 8.13
N ALA A 108 -4.30 5.90 6.97
CA ALA A 108 -4.30 6.67 5.73
C ALA A 108 -5.72 7.03 5.26
N ALA A 109 -6.65 6.08 5.32
CA ALA A 109 -8.04 6.33 4.99
C ALA A 109 -8.67 7.38 5.91
N THR A 110 -8.41 7.30 7.22
CA THR A 110 -8.89 8.26 8.21
C THR A 110 -8.33 9.65 7.98
N ALA A 111 -7.03 9.76 7.66
CA ALA A 111 -6.38 11.04 7.37
C ALA A 111 -6.94 11.73 6.12
N LEU A 112 -7.43 10.93 5.13
CA LEU A 112 -8.04 11.43 3.89
C LEU A 112 -9.53 11.76 4.02
N ALA A 113 -10.23 11.15 4.97
CA ALA A 113 -11.70 11.11 4.98
C ALA A 113 -12.34 12.49 5.21
N ASP A 114 -11.66 13.40 5.90
CA ASP A 114 -12.23 14.70 6.29
C ASP A 114 -13.63 14.55 6.94
N GLY A 115 -13.78 13.52 7.80
CA GLY A 115 -15.03 13.15 8.45
C GLY A 115 -16.03 12.37 7.56
N HIS A 116 -15.72 12.13 6.28
CA HIS A 116 -16.62 11.55 5.28
C HIS A 116 -15.99 10.33 4.61
N MET A 117 -15.98 9.20 5.31
CA MET A 117 -15.34 7.96 4.85
C MET A 117 -15.96 7.41 3.54
N GLU A 118 -17.23 7.70 3.29
CA GLU A 118 -17.94 7.35 2.04
C GLU A 118 -17.34 7.99 0.79
N ASN A 119 -16.52 9.04 0.94
CA ASN A 119 -15.81 9.71 -0.16
C ASN A 119 -14.42 9.14 -0.42
N VAL A 120 -13.94 8.24 0.44
CA VAL A 120 -12.63 7.59 0.26
C VAL A 120 -12.75 6.45 -0.75
N LEU A 121 -11.89 6.50 -1.76
CA LEU A 121 -11.66 5.44 -2.74
C LEU A 121 -10.31 4.80 -2.44
N ALA A 122 -10.21 3.48 -2.61
CA ALA A 122 -8.97 2.73 -2.40
C ALA A 122 -8.70 1.76 -3.57
N ALA A 123 -7.46 1.71 -4.03
CA ALA A 123 -6.98 0.72 -4.97
C ALA A 123 -5.78 -0.02 -4.36
N ILE A 124 -5.94 -1.32 -4.12
CA ILE A 124 -4.90 -2.22 -3.65
C ILE A 124 -4.25 -2.86 -4.88
N GLY A 125 -2.99 -2.50 -5.14
CA GLY A 125 -2.27 -2.95 -6.33
C GLY A 125 -1.66 -4.35 -6.19
N PRO A 126 -0.97 -4.83 -7.24
CA PRO A 126 -0.29 -6.12 -7.24
C PRO A 126 0.70 -6.25 -6.08
N CYS A 127 0.64 -7.37 -5.37
CA CYS A 127 1.51 -7.71 -4.26
C CYS A 127 1.77 -9.22 -4.24
N ILE A 128 2.54 -9.71 -3.28
CA ILE A 128 2.66 -11.16 -3.10
C ILE A 128 1.30 -11.73 -2.67
N GLY A 129 0.78 -12.64 -3.46
CA GLY A 129 -0.52 -13.26 -3.21
C GLY A 129 -0.46 -14.39 -2.19
N LEU A 130 -1.63 -14.79 -1.69
CA LEU A 130 -1.81 -15.93 -0.80
C LEU A 130 -1.11 -17.20 -1.31
N CYS A 131 -1.05 -17.40 -2.63
CA CYS A 131 -0.40 -18.55 -3.27
C CYS A 131 1.11 -18.67 -2.98
N CYS A 132 1.80 -17.54 -2.71
CA CYS A 132 3.25 -17.47 -2.57
C CYS A 132 3.72 -16.88 -1.24
N TYR A 133 2.84 -16.26 -0.46
CA TYR A 133 3.24 -15.59 0.78
C TYR A 133 3.20 -16.53 1.98
N GLU A 134 4.22 -17.36 2.07
CA GLU A 134 4.49 -18.18 3.25
C GLU A 134 4.92 -17.32 4.43
N VAL A 135 4.31 -17.52 5.60
CA VAL A 135 4.48 -16.71 6.80
C VAL A 135 4.72 -17.55 8.05
N GLY A 136 5.48 -16.99 9.00
CA GLY A 136 5.68 -17.58 10.32
C GLY A 136 4.59 -17.18 11.34
N ASP A 137 4.67 -17.79 12.51
CA ASP A 137 3.77 -17.54 13.64
C ASP A 137 3.81 -16.08 14.15
N GLU A 138 4.92 -15.38 13.94
CA GLU A 138 5.07 -13.98 14.34
C GLU A 138 4.02 -13.10 13.66
N LEU A 139 3.86 -13.24 12.34
CA LEU A 139 2.90 -12.49 11.55
C LEU A 139 1.46 -12.86 11.96
N TYR A 140 1.17 -14.14 12.09
CA TYR A 140 -0.14 -14.61 12.55
C TYR A 140 -0.52 -14.01 13.91
N ARG A 141 0.41 -14.00 14.88
CA ARG A 141 0.18 -13.41 16.22
C ARG A 141 -0.03 -11.89 16.16
N ALA A 142 0.69 -11.18 15.28
CA ALA A 142 0.54 -9.74 15.13
C ALA A 142 -0.88 -9.37 14.66
N PHE A 143 -1.38 -10.06 13.64
CA PHE A 143 -2.74 -9.82 13.13
C PHE A 143 -3.84 -10.35 14.05
N SER A 144 -3.62 -11.48 14.72
CA SER A 144 -4.56 -11.97 15.75
C SER A 144 -4.76 -10.93 16.86
N ARG A 145 -3.69 -10.26 17.31
CA ARG A 145 -3.80 -9.18 18.30
C ARG A 145 -4.58 -8.00 17.77
N LEU A 146 -4.30 -7.55 16.54
CA LEU A 146 -4.99 -6.44 15.91
C LEU A 146 -6.50 -6.69 15.82
N PHE A 147 -6.89 -7.88 15.37
CA PHE A 147 -8.29 -8.25 15.23
C PHE A 147 -9.01 -8.50 16.56
N HIS A 148 -8.34 -9.07 17.55
CA HIS A 148 -8.94 -9.26 18.88
C HIS A 148 -9.07 -7.95 19.67
N TYR A 149 -8.15 -7.01 19.51
CA TYR A 149 -8.20 -5.75 20.24
C TYR A 149 -9.35 -4.84 19.73
N ASN A 150 -9.68 -4.94 18.46
CA ASN A 150 -10.63 -4.03 17.80
C ASN A 150 -12.06 -4.57 17.71
N LYS A 151 -12.39 -5.83 18.16
CA LYS A 151 -13.70 -6.44 17.87
C LYS A 151 -14.22 -7.42 18.91
N ALA A 152 -15.58 -7.51 18.99
CA ALA A 152 -16.28 -8.58 19.67
C ALA A 152 -15.95 -9.96 19.06
N ALA A 153 -15.96 -11.00 19.89
CA ALA A 153 -15.54 -12.37 19.54
C ALA A 153 -16.20 -12.95 18.26
N ASP A 154 -17.38 -12.47 17.90
CA ASP A 154 -18.20 -12.99 16.80
C ASP A 154 -17.67 -12.65 15.40
N GLU A 155 -16.72 -11.72 15.29
CA GLU A 155 -16.16 -11.31 13.98
C GLU A 155 -14.80 -11.96 13.65
N VAL A 156 -14.19 -12.69 14.58
CA VAL A 156 -12.88 -13.35 14.38
C VAL A 156 -12.95 -14.36 13.22
N ASP A 157 -14.06 -15.06 13.07
CA ASP A 157 -14.25 -16.06 12.00
C ASP A 157 -14.21 -15.45 10.60
N ARG A 158 -14.50 -14.16 10.45
CA ARG A 158 -14.39 -13.44 9.17
C ARG A 158 -12.95 -13.30 8.68
N TYR A 159 -11.97 -13.34 9.59
CA TYR A 159 -10.55 -13.13 9.29
C TYR A 159 -9.74 -14.42 9.15
N LEU A 160 -10.27 -15.56 9.64
CA LEU A 160 -9.62 -16.86 9.50
C LEU A 160 -9.29 -17.23 8.05
N PRO A 161 -10.14 -16.94 7.04
CA PRO A 161 -9.83 -17.21 5.64
C PRO A 161 -8.60 -16.47 5.10
N LEU A 162 -8.18 -15.38 5.74
CA LEU A 162 -7.00 -14.62 5.34
C LEU A 162 -5.67 -15.31 5.75
N PHE A 163 -5.77 -16.34 6.60
CA PHE A 163 -4.63 -17.14 7.08
C PHE A 163 -4.91 -18.64 6.96
N PRO A 164 -5.24 -19.17 5.78
CA PRO A 164 -5.45 -20.59 5.66
C PRO A 164 -4.18 -21.35 6.05
N SER A 165 -4.34 -22.40 6.85
CA SER A 165 -3.29 -23.40 7.01
C SER A 165 -3.19 -24.12 5.67
N CYS A 166 -2.12 -23.87 4.92
CA CYS A 166 -1.90 -24.59 3.68
C CYS A 166 -1.49 -26.03 3.99
N SER A 167 -2.19 -26.98 3.39
CA SER A 167 -1.90 -28.41 3.49
C SER A 167 -0.59 -28.83 2.80
N MET A 168 0.09 -27.93 2.11
CA MET A 168 1.38 -28.18 1.46
C MET A 168 2.53 -27.91 2.45
N GLY A 169 2.95 -28.93 3.19
CA GLY A 169 4.10 -28.88 4.06
C GLY A 169 3.88 -28.27 5.46
N GLY A 170 2.64 -28.01 5.87
CA GLY A 170 2.32 -27.49 7.21
C GLY A 170 2.65 -26.02 7.44
N LYS A 171 3.01 -25.27 6.39
CA LYS A 171 3.33 -23.85 6.46
C LYS A 171 2.09 -22.98 6.27
N ARG A 172 2.03 -21.85 7.01
CA ARG A 172 0.93 -20.90 6.87
C ARG A 172 1.20 -19.94 5.71
N HIS A 173 0.14 -19.54 5.05
CA HIS A 173 0.16 -18.46 4.08
C HIS A 173 -0.73 -17.30 4.57
N ALA A 174 -0.51 -16.09 4.06
CA ALA A 174 -1.33 -14.94 4.39
C ALA A 174 -1.79 -14.19 3.14
N ASP A 175 -3.04 -13.75 3.14
CA ASP A 175 -3.58 -12.80 2.16
C ASP A 175 -3.42 -11.38 2.67
N LEU A 176 -2.27 -10.76 2.41
CA LEU A 176 -1.97 -9.42 2.90
C LEU A 176 -2.83 -8.35 2.19
N ALA A 177 -3.20 -8.55 0.94
CA ALA A 177 -4.14 -7.66 0.24
C ALA A 177 -5.53 -7.72 0.86
N GLY A 178 -6.04 -8.92 1.11
CA GLY A 178 -7.32 -9.14 1.81
C GLY A 178 -7.32 -8.56 3.22
N ILE A 179 -6.23 -8.68 3.98
CA ILE A 179 -6.07 -8.07 5.30
C ILE A 179 -6.23 -6.55 5.21
N ASN A 180 -5.51 -5.88 4.30
CA ASN A 180 -5.60 -4.43 4.15
C ASN A 180 -7.00 -3.98 3.66
N ARG A 181 -7.65 -4.76 2.78
CA ARG A 181 -9.05 -4.53 2.42
C ARG A 181 -9.97 -4.53 3.64
N VAL A 182 -9.84 -5.54 4.49
CA VAL A 182 -10.65 -5.66 5.72
C VAL A 182 -10.39 -4.49 6.67
N LEU A 183 -9.13 -4.04 6.81
CA LEU A 183 -8.80 -2.86 7.62
C LEU A 183 -9.47 -1.59 7.07
N LEU A 184 -9.45 -1.37 5.76
CA LEU A 184 -10.15 -0.26 5.13
C LEU A 184 -11.67 -0.31 5.38
N GLU A 185 -12.30 -1.49 5.19
CA GLU A 185 -13.72 -1.69 5.48
C GLU A 185 -14.05 -1.46 6.97
N TYR A 186 -13.17 -1.86 7.86
CA TYR A 186 -13.31 -1.65 9.30
C TYR A 186 -13.35 -0.16 9.66
N HIS A 187 -12.52 0.65 9.00
CA HIS A 187 -12.54 2.11 9.15
C HIS A 187 -13.71 2.79 8.44
N GLY A 188 -14.56 2.05 7.74
CA GLY A 188 -15.77 2.56 7.12
C GLY A 188 -15.63 2.92 5.64
N VAL A 189 -14.53 2.58 4.99
CA VAL A 189 -14.45 2.67 3.52
C VAL A 189 -15.47 1.69 2.93
N LEU A 190 -16.35 2.18 2.07
CA LEU A 190 -17.38 1.35 1.49
C LEU A 190 -16.78 0.23 0.63
N PRO A 191 -17.26 -1.02 0.74
CA PRO A 191 -16.71 -2.14 -0.05
C PRO A 191 -16.70 -1.90 -1.57
N GLY A 192 -17.67 -1.15 -2.09
CA GLY A 192 -17.75 -0.74 -3.49
C GLY A 192 -16.74 0.34 -3.91
N ASN A 193 -16.07 0.96 -2.95
CA ASN A 193 -15.01 1.95 -3.18
C ASN A 193 -13.61 1.33 -3.08
N ILE A 194 -13.49 0.02 -2.86
CA ILE A 194 -12.21 -0.69 -2.72
C ILE A 194 -12.04 -1.63 -3.92
N ASP A 195 -11.06 -1.35 -4.74
CA ASP A 195 -10.60 -2.24 -5.80
C ASP A 195 -9.35 -3.01 -5.37
N VAL A 196 -9.27 -4.31 -5.69
CA VAL A 196 -8.16 -5.18 -5.28
C VAL A 196 -7.64 -5.95 -6.48
N SER A 197 -6.36 -5.79 -6.77
CA SER A 197 -5.67 -6.57 -7.80
C SER A 197 -5.58 -8.03 -7.39
N SER A 198 -5.89 -8.93 -8.32
CA SER A 198 -5.71 -10.38 -8.16
C SER A 198 -4.31 -10.88 -8.55
N LEU A 199 -3.42 -9.99 -9.00
CA LEU A 199 -2.11 -10.36 -9.53
C LEU A 199 -1.09 -10.57 -8.41
N CYS A 200 -0.43 -11.74 -8.43
CA CYS A 200 0.67 -12.05 -7.51
C CYS A 200 2.01 -11.63 -8.12
N THR A 201 2.77 -10.79 -7.41
CA THR A 201 4.09 -10.34 -7.90
C THR A 201 5.10 -11.47 -8.05
N SER A 202 4.96 -12.55 -7.27
CA SER A 202 5.90 -13.68 -7.29
C SER A 202 5.66 -14.69 -8.40
N CYS A 203 4.40 -14.95 -8.80
CA CYS A 203 4.10 -16.05 -9.71
C CYS A 203 3.28 -15.67 -10.96
N THR A 204 2.78 -14.44 -11.06
CA THR A 204 2.05 -14.05 -12.28
C THR A 204 3.00 -13.88 -13.45
N THR A 205 2.67 -14.52 -14.57
CA THR A 205 3.43 -14.47 -15.82
C THR A 205 2.58 -13.90 -16.95
N ASP A 206 3.23 -13.35 -17.95
CA ASP A 206 2.61 -12.98 -19.20
C ASP A 206 2.15 -14.26 -19.94
N ALA A 207 0.91 -14.28 -20.39
CA ALA A 207 0.31 -15.46 -21.02
C ALA A 207 0.94 -15.81 -22.38
N ALA A 208 1.52 -14.85 -23.08
CA ALA A 208 2.10 -15.03 -24.41
C ALA A 208 3.59 -15.42 -24.34
N THR A 209 4.34 -14.84 -23.40
CA THR A 209 5.80 -15.01 -23.29
C THR A 209 6.22 -15.98 -22.19
N GLY A 210 5.36 -16.22 -21.17
CA GLY A 210 5.70 -16.97 -19.96
C GLY A 210 6.64 -16.23 -19.00
N GLU A 211 7.03 -15.02 -19.32
CA GLU A 211 7.91 -14.20 -18.48
C GLU A 211 7.16 -13.64 -17.27
N LYS A 212 7.86 -13.44 -16.14
CA LYS A 212 7.26 -12.84 -14.95
C LYS A 212 6.87 -11.39 -15.23
N LEU A 213 5.65 -11.01 -14.85
CA LEU A 213 5.16 -9.63 -15.02
C LEU A 213 5.77 -8.65 -14.02
N PHE A 214 6.24 -9.14 -12.87
CA PHE A 214 6.70 -8.30 -11.79
C PHE A 214 8.07 -8.76 -11.28
N PHE A 215 8.80 -7.82 -10.73
CA PHE A 215 9.96 -8.12 -9.89
C PHE A 215 9.46 -8.58 -8.51
N SER A 216 10.06 -9.64 -7.96
CA SER A 216 9.74 -10.19 -6.65
C SER A 216 11.02 -10.55 -5.89
N HIS A 217 10.99 -10.42 -4.58
CA HIS A 217 12.05 -10.87 -3.68
C HIS A 217 11.95 -12.37 -3.33
N ARG A 218 10.91 -13.07 -3.81
CA ARG A 218 10.63 -14.49 -3.56
C ARG A 218 10.92 -15.36 -4.76
#